data_125e4536eef27c962b5a29c4bceb738d
#
_entry.id   125e4536eef27c962b5a29c4bceb738d
#
_cell.length_a   1.000
_cell.length_b   1.000
_cell.length_c   1.000
_cell.angle_alpha   90.00
_cell.angle_beta   90.00
_cell.angle_gamma   90.00
#
_symmetry.space_group_name_H-M   'P 1'
#
loop_
_entity.id
_entity.type
_entity.pdbx_description
1 polymer ?
#
loop_
_entity_poly.entity_id
_entity_poly.type
_entity_poly.pdbx_seq_one_letter_code
_entity_poly.pdbx_strand_id
1 'polypeptide(L)'
;LITSQFANVSGIKLNEEVARKDHAAMNETFLHTSRLMVFILVPMGCFMFVFAEPITAFFYQRGSFTQQAVIDSATFMQLLSITIFSIGINAIVSRIFIAMQAIKQALFYQVVLNVLLIAAIWLFTKSYGEYGYPYAVILINIINFIGMYFICKKYFAVIEYGKLLKYTVTVILANLP
;
A
#
# COMPACT_ATOMS: atom_id res chain seq x y z
N LEU A 1 -2.00 -11.38 6.51
CA LEU A 1 -1.71 -12.81 6.24
C LEU A 1 -1.70 -13.11 4.73
N ILE A 2 -2.79 -12.84 3.99
CA ILE A 2 -2.90 -13.14 2.55
C ILE A 2 -1.79 -12.43 1.74
N THR A 3 -1.64 -11.12 1.91
CA THR A 3 -0.63 -10.32 1.20
C THR A 3 0.81 -10.80 1.44
N SER A 4 1.14 -11.23 2.66
CA SER A 4 2.46 -11.73 3.00
C SER A 4 2.76 -13.09 2.35
N GLN A 5 1.76 -13.97 2.25
CA GLN A 5 1.94 -15.27 1.59
C GLN A 5 2.17 -15.10 0.09
N PHE A 6 1.35 -14.28 -0.58
CA PHE A 6 1.57 -13.96 -1.99
C PHE A 6 2.93 -13.31 -2.24
N ALA A 7 3.34 -12.36 -1.40
CA ALA A 7 4.66 -11.74 -1.51
C ALA A 7 5.81 -12.75 -1.29
N ASN A 8 5.65 -13.71 -0.37
CA ASN A 8 6.65 -14.74 -0.12
C ASN A 8 6.82 -15.68 -1.33
N VAL A 9 5.72 -16.22 -1.85
CA VAL A 9 5.75 -17.11 -3.03
C VAL A 9 6.33 -16.39 -4.25
N SER A 10 5.87 -15.17 -4.50
CA SER A 10 6.42 -14.36 -5.60
C SER A 10 7.88 -13.99 -5.38
N GLY A 11 8.30 -13.79 -4.12
CA GLY A 11 9.69 -13.50 -3.76
C GLY A 11 10.63 -14.65 -4.12
N ILE A 12 10.24 -15.91 -3.90
CA ILE A 12 11.02 -17.09 -4.30
C ILE A 12 11.23 -17.09 -5.81
N LYS A 13 10.16 -16.92 -6.57
CA LYS A 13 10.20 -16.90 -8.04
C LYS A 13 11.05 -15.73 -8.56
N LEU A 14 10.90 -14.54 -7.99
CA LEU A 14 11.71 -13.37 -8.33
C LEU A 14 13.21 -13.62 -8.08
N ASN A 15 13.58 -14.27 -6.98
CA ASN A 15 14.98 -14.61 -6.70
C ASN A 15 15.57 -15.58 -7.75
N GLU A 16 14.79 -16.58 -8.18
CA GLU A 16 15.21 -17.51 -9.24
C GLU A 16 15.41 -16.80 -10.58
N GLU A 17 14.47 -15.91 -10.95
CA GLU A 17 14.52 -15.16 -12.20
C GLU A 17 15.69 -14.18 -12.24
N VAL A 18 16.00 -13.52 -11.10
CA VAL A 18 17.19 -12.69 -10.96
C VAL A 18 18.47 -13.52 -11.05
N ALA A 19 18.53 -14.71 -10.41
CA ALA A 19 19.68 -15.58 -10.48
C ALA A 19 19.95 -16.08 -11.92
N ARG A 20 18.89 -16.29 -12.69
CA ARG A 20 18.96 -16.66 -14.14
C ARG A 20 19.22 -15.46 -15.04
N LYS A 21 19.24 -14.22 -14.51
CA LYS A 21 19.31 -12.96 -15.26
C LYS A 21 18.17 -12.80 -16.28
N ASP A 22 17.04 -13.44 -16.01
CA ASP A 22 15.84 -13.33 -16.85
C ASP A 22 15.00 -12.13 -16.43
N HIS A 23 15.40 -10.97 -16.92
CA HIS A 23 14.74 -9.71 -16.63
C HIS A 23 13.31 -9.62 -17.14
N ALA A 24 13.00 -10.32 -18.24
CA ALA A 24 11.64 -10.32 -18.81
C ALA A 24 10.69 -11.11 -17.90
N ALA A 25 11.08 -12.32 -17.48
CA ALA A 25 10.31 -13.13 -16.54
C ALA A 25 10.11 -12.40 -15.20
N MET A 26 11.15 -11.75 -14.67
CA MET A 26 11.07 -10.96 -13.44
C MET A 26 10.03 -9.83 -13.55
N ASN A 27 10.01 -9.08 -14.66
CA ASN A 27 9.02 -8.02 -14.88
C ASN A 27 7.60 -8.60 -15.01
N GLU A 28 7.44 -9.71 -15.68
CA GLU A 28 6.15 -10.41 -15.83
C GLU A 28 5.63 -10.86 -14.45
N THR A 29 6.45 -11.54 -13.66
CA THR A 29 6.10 -12.00 -12.31
C THR A 29 5.72 -10.83 -11.42
N PHE A 30 6.48 -9.73 -11.45
CA PHE A 30 6.15 -8.52 -10.72
C PHE A 30 4.79 -7.94 -11.13
N LEU A 31 4.57 -7.73 -12.42
CA LEU A 31 3.34 -7.14 -12.93
C LEU A 31 2.12 -8.03 -12.64
N HIS A 32 2.25 -9.34 -12.87
CA HIS A 32 1.16 -10.29 -12.64
C HIS A 32 0.76 -10.31 -11.15
N THR A 33 1.72 -10.47 -10.26
CA THR A 33 1.44 -10.53 -8.82
C THR A 33 0.93 -9.21 -8.27
N SER A 34 1.50 -8.09 -8.71
CA SER A 34 1.05 -6.77 -8.27
C SER A 34 -0.36 -6.45 -8.76
N ARG A 35 -0.71 -6.81 -10.01
CA ARG A 35 -2.07 -6.64 -10.55
C ARG A 35 -3.09 -7.49 -9.80
N LEU A 36 -2.73 -8.72 -9.46
CA LEU A 36 -3.58 -9.59 -8.64
C LEU A 36 -3.85 -8.96 -7.26
N MET A 37 -2.80 -8.42 -6.62
CA MET A 37 -2.95 -7.72 -5.35
C MET A 37 -3.86 -6.51 -5.47
N VAL A 38 -3.67 -5.67 -6.47
CA VAL A 38 -4.54 -4.50 -6.73
C VAL A 38 -5.98 -4.94 -6.95
N PHE A 39 -6.19 -5.97 -7.77
CA PHE A 39 -7.52 -6.50 -8.08
C PHE A 39 -8.28 -7.00 -6.84
N ILE A 40 -7.58 -7.57 -5.86
CA ILE A 40 -8.19 -8.04 -4.61
C ILE A 40 -8.33 -6.91 -3.60
N LEU A 41 -7.27 -6.10 -3.42
CA LEU A 41 -7.21 -5.14 -2.31
C LEU A 41 -8.00 -3.86 -2.58
N VAL A 42 -8.17 -3.43 -3.84
CA VAL A 42 -8.96 -2.24 -4.15
C VAL A 42 -10.44 -2.46 -3.83
N PRO A 43 -11.12 -3.52 -4.33
CA PRO A 43 -12.50 -3.79 -3.93
C PRO A 43 -12.67 -4.00 -2.42
N MET A 44 -11.71 -4.65 -1.76
CA MET A 44 -11.71 -4.82 -0.32
C MET A 44 -11.62 -3.48 0.41
N GLY A 45 -10.76 -2.56 -0.06
CA GLY A 45 -10.67 -1.20 0.45
C GLY A 45 -11.96 -0.42 0.26
N CYS A 46 -12.57 -0.49 -0.94
CA CYS A 46 -13.87 0.12 -1.22
C CYS A 46 -14.98 -0.45 -0.31
N PHE A 47 -15.01 -1.76 -0.13
CA PHE A 47 -15.95 -2.39 0.80
C PHE A 47 -15.76 -1.87 2.23
N MET A 48 -14.53 -1.83 2.73
CA MET A 48 -14.24 -1.30 4.07
C MET A 48 -14.56 0.19 4.18
N PHE A 49 -14.39 0.97 3.12
CA PHE A 49 -14.75 2.37 3.07
C PHE A 49 -16.26 2.58 3.21
N VAL A 50 -17.05 1.88 2.40
CA VAL A 50 -18.52 2.04 2.38
C VAL A 50 -19.17 1.46 3.64
N PHE A 51 -18.69 0.33 4.12
CA PHE A 51 -19.27 -0.38 5.26
C PHE A 51 -18.53 -0.13 6.59
N ALA A 52 -17.72 0.93 6.69
CA ALA A 52 -16.94 1.23 7.90
C ALA A 52 -17.82 1.38 9.13
N GLU A 53 -18.93 2.14 9.06
CA GLU A 53 -19.81 2.37 10.21
C GLU A 53 -20.53 1.08 10.63
N PRO A 54 -21.25 0.34 9.76
CA PRO A 54 -21.89 -0.91 10.16
C PRO A 54 -20.88 -1.97 10.67
N ILE A 55 -19.69 -2.04 10.09
CA ILE A 55 -18.64 -2.95 10.57
C ILE A 55 -18.19 -2.54 11.98
N THR A 56 -17.89 -1.26 12.20
CA THR A 56 -17.46 -0.75 13.51
C THR A 56 -18.56 -0.95 14.54
N ALA A 57 -19.81 -0.64 14.22
CA ALA A 57 -20.94 -0.87 15.10
C ALA A 57 -21.10 -2.34 15.47
N PHE A 58 -21.05 -3.23 14.49
CA PHE A 58 -21.19 -4.67 14.71
C PHE A 58 -20.15 -5.25 15.68
N PHE A 59 -18.89 -4.82 15.56
CA PHE A 59 -17.81 -5.36 16.38
C PHE A 59 -17.66 -4.66 17.74
N TYR A 60 -17.90 -3.35 17.82
CA TYR A 60 -17.52 -2.54 18.97
C TYR A 60 -18.69 -1.88 19.71
N GLN A 61 -19.87 -1.70 19.11
CA GLN A 61 -20.99 -1.03 19.76
C GLN A 61 -21.61 -1.88 20.87
N ARG A 62 -20.91 -1.99 22.01
CA ARG A 62 -21.33 -2.74 23.20
C ARG A 62 -20.91 -2.00 24.47
N GLY A 63 -21.73 -2.12 25.53
CA GLY A 63 -21.41 -1.53 26.83
C GLY A 63 -21.28 -0.02 26.79
N SER A 64 -20.12 0.51 27.15
CA SER A 64 -19.82 1.96 27.20
C SER A 64 -19.42 2.58 25.87
N PHE A 65 -19.34 1.78 24.76
CA PHE A 65 -18.95 2.30 23.45
C PHE A 65 -20.12 3.05 22.79
N THR A 66 -20.03 4.37 22.80
CA THR A 66 -21.11 5.26 22.38
C THR A 66 -21.25 5.31 20.86
N GLN A 67 -22.41 5.78 20.37
CA GLN A 67 -22.61 6.01 18.94
C GLN A 67 -21.59 6.98 18.35
N GLN A 68 -21.17 8.01 19.09
CA GLN A 68 -20.14 8.95 18.64
C GLN A 68 -18.79 8.23 18.47
N ALA A 69 -18.41 7.36 19.38
CA ALA A 69 -17.20 6.56 19.26
C ALA A 69 -17.24 5.59 18.04
N VAL A 70 -18.43 5.10 17.68
CA VAL A 70 -18.61 4.31 16.43
C VAL A 70 -18.31 5.17 15.21
N ILE A 71 -18.89 6.38 15.13
CA ILE A 71 -18.71 7.29 14.01
C ILE A 71 -17.23 7.69 13.87
N ASP A 72 -16.59 8.06 14.96
CA ASP A 72 -15.17 8.46 14.96
C ASP A 72 -14.28 7.31 14.49
N SER A 73 -14.47 6.10 15.03
CA SER A 73 -13.72 4.90 14.64
C SER A 73 -13.99 4.49 13.18
N ALA A 74 -15.23 4.62 12.72
CA ALA A 74 -15.60 4.37 11.34
C ALA A 74 -14.92 5.35 10.38
N THR A 75 -14.84 6.63 10.75
CA THR A 75 -14.15 7.64 9.95
C THR A 75 -12.66 7.32 9.81
N PHE A 76 -12.01 6.88 10.90
CA PHE A 76 -10.62 6.39 10.83
C PHE A 76 -10.48 5.19 9.88
N MET A 77 -11.38 4.23 10.00
CA MET A 77 -11.40 3.05 9.12
C MET A 77 -11.59 3.43 7.65
N GLN A 78 -12.50 4.36 7.36
CA GLN A 78 -12.72 4.88 6.00
C GLN A 78 -11.45 5.49 5.42
N LEU A 79 -10.82 6.43 6.14
CA LEU A 79 -9.62 7.10 5.69
C LEU A 79 -8.45 6.13 5.46
N LEU A 80 -8.22 5.20 6.37
CA LEU A 80 -7.15 4.22 6.25
C LEU A 80 -7.41 3.16 5.17
N SER A 81 -8.67 2.85 4.88
CA SER A 81 -9.03 1.88 3.83
C SER A 81 -8.55 2.30 2.45
N ILE A 82 -8.43 3.61 2.19
CA ILE A 82 -7.88 4.18 0.95
C ILE A 82 -6.44 3.70 0.69
N THR A 83 -5.69 3.36 1.73
CA THR A 83 -4.28 2.96 1.62
C THR A 83 -4.05 1.46 1.50
N ILE A 84 -5.09 0.64 1.64
CA ILE A 84 -4.96 -0.84 1.70
C ILE A 84 -4.25 -1.42 0.48
N PHE A 85 -4.54 -0.94 -0.74
CA PHE A 85 -3.93 -1.45 -1.96
C PHE A 85 -2.41 -1.21 -1.99
N SER A 86 -1.93 -0.12 -1.40
CA SER A 86 -0.51 0.22 -1.38
C SER A 86 0.31 -0.75 -0.53
N ILE A 87 -0.30 -1.34 0.49
CA ILE A 87 0.34 -2.36 1.36
C ILE A 87 0.74 -3.58 0.53
N GLY A 88 -0.15 -4.06 -0.34
CA GLY A 88 0.13 -5.20 -1.21
C GLY A 88 1.25 -4.93 -2.21
N ILE A 89 1.23 -3.76 -2.86
CA ILE A 89 2.27 -3.36 -3.81
C ILE A 89 3.62 -3.21 -3.11
N ASN A 90 3.65 -2.56 -1.94
CA ASN A 90 4.88 -2.37 -1.17
C ASN A 90 5.50 -3.71 -0.74
N ALA A 91 4.67 -4.70 -0.38
CA ALA A 91 5.17 -6.03 -0.01
C ALA A 91 5.91 -6.69 -1.18
N ILE A 92 5.42 -6.57 -2.42
CA ILE A 92 6.06 -7.15 -3.60
C ILE A 92 7.31 -6.36 -4.00
N VAL A 93 7.24 -5.03 -3.97
CA VAL A 93 8.39 -4.16 -4.26
C VAL A 93 9.54 -4.45 -3.30
N SER A 94 9.25 -4.68 -2.02
CA SER A 94 10.27 -5.07 -1.03
C SER A 94 11.00 -6.36 -1.43
N ARG A 95 10.30 -7.32 -2.06
CA ARG A 95 10.93 -8.56 -2.56
C ARG A 95 11.87 -8.31 -3.73
N ILE A 96 11.56 -7.35 -4.61
CA ILE A 96 12.47 -6.95 -5.68
C ILE A 96 13.76 -6.36 -5.11
N PHE A 97 13.66 -5.47 -4.12
CA PHE A 97 14.85 -4.91 -3.48
C PHE A 97 15.75 -5.99 -2.87
N ILE A 98 15.14 -7.03 -2.26
CA ILE A 98 15.89 -8.17 -1.70
C ILE A 98 16.52 -8.99 -2.84
N ALA A 99 15.74 -9.36 -3.85
CA ALA A 99 16.22 -10.17 -4.98
C ALA A 99 17.37 -9.49 -5.74
N MET A 100 17.26 -8.18 -5.94
CA MET A 100 18.29 -7.36 -6.61
C MET A 100 19.45 -6.95 -5.70
N GLN A 101 19.50 -7.44 -4.45
CA GLN A 101 20.50 -7.10 -3.43
C GLN A 101 20.64 -5.58 -3.15
N ALA A 102 19.57 -4.83 -3.39
CA ALA A 102 19.51 -3.37 -3.23
C ALA A 102 18.98 -2.98 -1.83
N ILE A 103 19.37 -3.73 -0.80
CA ILE A 103 18.83 -3.57 0.57
C ILE A 103 19.20 -2.22 1.18
N LYS A 104 20.42 -1.72 0.91
CA LYS A 104 20.86 -0.40 1.42
C LYS A 104 19.99 0.73 0.89
N GLN A 105 19.66 0.69 -0.39
CA GLN A 105 18.77 1.67 -1.05
C GLN A 105 17.35 1.59 -0.48
N ALA A 106 16.84 0.36 -0.26
CA ALA A 106 15.54 0.15 0.36
C ALA A 106 15.48 0.73 1.78
N LEU A 107 16.49 0.44 2.61
CA LEU A 107 16.57 0.96 3.98
C LEU A 107 16.64 2.49 4.00
N PHE A 108 17.51 3.09 3.19
CA PHE A 108 17.60 4.55 3.13
C PHE A 108 16.26 5.18 2.74
N TYR A 109 15.63 4.65 1.70
CA TYR A 109 14.32 5.13 1.25
C TYR A 109 13.25 4.99 2.34
N GLN A 110 13.20 3.84 3.03
CA GLN A 110 12.24 3.60 4.10
C GLN A 110 12.47 4.55 5.28
N VAL A 111 13.73 4.81 5.65
CA VAL A 111 14.05 5.79 6.71
C VAL A 111 13.55 7.18 6.33
N VAL A 112 13.79 7.62 5.09
CA VAL A 112 13.32 8.92 4.61
C VAL A 112 11.79 9.01 4.68
N LEU A 113 11.08 7.98 4.22
CA LEU A 113 9.62 7.95 4.29
C LEU A 113 9.10 7.98 5.73
N ASN A 114 9.76 7.27 6.66
CA ASN A 114 9.36 7.26 8.06
C ASN A 114 9.58 8.64 8.72
N VAL A 115 10.69 9.32 8.42
CA VAL A 115 10.94 10.69 8.89
C VAL A 115 9.88 11.65 8.36
N LEU A 116 9.55 11.54 7.06
CA LEU A 116 8.48 12.34 6.46
C LEU A 116 7.11 12.03 7.08
N LEU A 117 6.83 10.76 7.40
CA LEU A 117 5.59 10.36 8.07
C LEU A 117 5.49 11.00 9.45
N ILE A 118 6.55 10.94 10.26
CA ILE A 118 6.57 11.55 11.59
C ILE A 118 6.33 13.07 11.51
N ALA A 119 7.02 13.75 10.59
CA ALA A 119 6.83 15.16 10.35
C ALA A 119 5.40 15.51 9.90
N ALA A 120 4.84 14.70 8.98
CA ALA A 120 3.48 14.85 8.51
C ALA A 120 2.45 14.64 9.63
N ILE A 121 2.61 13.58 10.45
CA ILE A 121 1.73 13.34 11.60
C ILE A 121 1.76 14.55 12.54
N TRP A 122 2.93 15.05 12.89
CA TRP A 122 3.06 16.21 13.79
C TRP A 122 2.36 17.45 13.21
N LEU A 123 2.55 17.73 11.92
CA LEU A 123 1.95 18.89 11.25
C LEU A 123 0.41 18.76 11.15
N PHE A 124 -0.07 17.61 10.66
CA PHE A 124 -1.51 17.39 10.46
C PHE A 124 -2.27 17.26 11.79
N THR A 125 -1.68 16.67 12.82
CA THR A 125 -2.32 16.59 14.14
C THR A 125 -2.51 17.96 14.75
N LYS A 126 -1.61 18.91 14.53
CA LYS A 126 -1.81 20.31 14.95
C LYS A 126 -3.00 20.99 14.28
N SER A 127 -3.26 20.66 13.01
CA SER A 127 -4.30 21.33 12.21
C SER A 127 -5.65 20.62 12.26
N TYR A 128 -5.65 19.28 12.34
CA TYR A 128 -6.84 18.43 12.21
C TYR A 128 -7.13 17.56 13.44
N GLY A 129 -6.39 17.77 14.54
CA GLY A 129 -6.56 16.97 15.75
C GLY A 129 -6.24 15.50 15.49
N GLU A 130 -7.07 14.63 16.03
CA GLU A 130 -6.90 13.16 15.91
C GLU A 130 -6.96 12.65 14.46
N TYR A 131 -7.72 13.27 13.58
CA TYR A 131 -7.77 12.93 12.15
C TYR A 131 -6.48 13.25 11.38
N GLY A 132 -5.55 13.99 12.00
CA GLY A 132 -4.25 14.29 11.41
C GLY A 132 -3.42 13.04 11.09
N TYR A 133 -3.54 11.99 11.92
CA TYR A 133 -2.83 10.73 11.66
C TYR A 133 -3.24 10.06 10.33
N PRO A 134 -4.52 9.73 10.07
CA PRO A 134 -4.90 9.11 8.81
C PRO A 134 -4.61 10.01 7.60
N TYR A 135 -4.75 11.32 7.68
CA TYR A 135 -4.36 12.22 6.58
C TYR A 135 -2.86 12.17 6.29
N ALA A 136 -2.01 12.14 7.32
CA ALA A 136 -0.57 11.97 7.14
C ALA A 136 -0.24 10.64 6.47
N VAL A 137 -0.88 9.55 6.90
CA VAL A 137 -0.69 8.21 6.31
C VAL A 137 -1.09 8.21 4.84
N ILE A 138 -2.22 8.78 4.47
CA ILE A 138 -2.68 8.88 3.07
C ILE A 138 -1.65 9.66 2.24
N LEU A 139 -1.22 10.83 2.71
CA LEU A 139 -0.23 11.65 2.00
C LEU A 139 1.07 10.88 1.75
N ILE A 140 1.61 10.25 2.80
CA ILE A 140 2.87 9.49 2.67
C ILE A 140 2.71 8.26 1.76
N ASN A 141 1.55 7.61 1.76
CA ASN A 141 1.29 6.51 0.81
C ASN A 141 1.24 7.00 -0.65
N ILE A 142 0.67 8.17 -0.91
CA ILE A 142 0.69 8.78 -2.24
C ILE A 142 2.14 9.12 -2.64
N ILE A 143 2.89 9.77 -1.76
CA ILE A 143 4.31 10.08 -1.99
C ILE A 143 5.12 8.80 -2.24
N ASN A 144 4.90 7.76 -1.45
CA ASN A 144 5.55 6.47 -1.61
C ASN A 144 5.22 5.84 -2.97
N PHE A 145 3.96 5.84 -3.38
CA PHE A 145 3.51 5.25 -4.64
C PHE A 145 4.13 5.96 -5.86
N ILE A 146 4.20 7.28 -5.82
CA ILE A 146 4.86 8.09 -6.85
C ILE A 146 6.39 7.96 -6.77
N GLY A 147 6.96 8.03 -5.58
CA GLY A 147 8.40 7.91 -5.35
C GLY A 147 8.96 6.57 -5.81
N MET A 148 8.19 5.50 -5.62
CA MET A 148 8.56 4.17 -6.07
C MET A 148 8.66 4.06 -7.61
N TYR A 149 7.82 4.82 -8.35
CA TYR A 149 7.97 4.92 -9.81
C TYR A 149 9.36 5.45 -10.21
N PHE A 150 9.84 6.50 -9.55
CA PHE A 150 11.15 7.07 -9.85
C PHE A 150 12.29 6.14 -9.43
N ILE A 151 12.16 5.45 -8.31
CA ILE A 151 13.14 4.47 -7.83
C ILE A 151 13.23 3.29 -8.79
N CYS A 152 12.09 2.70 -9.16
CA CYS A 152 12.06 1.60 -10.12
C CYS A 152 12.66 2.01 -11.46
N LYS A 153 12.35 3.20 -11.96
CA LYS A 153 12.93 3.72 -13.21
C LYS A 153 14.45 3.93 -13.12
N LYS A 154 14.97 4.33 -11.96
CA LYS A 154 16.40 4.62 -11.78
C LYS A 154 17.24 3.36 -11.53
N TYR A 155 16.77 2.47 -10.66
CA TYR A 155 17.55 1.33 -10.19
C TYR A 155 17.10 -0.02 -10.77
N PHE A 156 15.85 -0.10 -11.21
CA PHE A 156 15.22 -1.32 -11.72
C PHE A 156 14.54 -1.03 -13.06
N ALA A 157 15.32 -0.51 -14.03
CA ALA A 157 14.80 -0.07 -15.34
C ALA A 157 13.99 -1.15 -16.09
N VAL A 158 14.20 -2.41 -15.73
CA VAL A 158 13.46 -3.57 -16.24
C VAL A 158 12.03 -3.61 -15.74
N ILE A 159 11.75 -3.05 -14.54
CA ILE A 159 10.42 -3.09 -13.93
C ILE A 159 9.54 -1.98 -14.52
N GLU A 160 8.53 -2.39 -15.24
CA GLU A 160 7.54 -1.49 -15.86
C GLU A 160 6.49 -1.01 -14.86
N TYR A 161 6.92 -0.38 -13.77
CA TYR A 161 6.04 0.13 -12.72
C TYR A 161 4.95 1.08 -13.25
N GLY A 162 5.22 1.79 -14.35
CA GLY A 162 4.24 2.65 -15.01
C GLY A 162 3.01 1.90 -15.54
N LYS A 163 3.17 0.65 -15.99
CA LYS A 163 2.04 -0.21 -16.39
C LYS A 163 1.18 -0.60 -15.18
N LEU A 164 1.82 -0.88 -14.04
CA LEU A 164 1.11 -1.13 -12.79
C LEU A 164 0.33 0.09 -12.33
N LEU A 165 0.94 1.28 -12.41
CA LEU A 165 0.31 2.54 -12.01
C LEU A 165 -0.97 2.81 -12.82
N LYS A 166 -0.90 2.67 -14.14
CA LYS A 166 -2.08 2.79 -15.02
C LYS A 166 -3.16 1.78 -14.65
N TYR A 167 -2.79 0.52 -14.45
CA TYR A 167 -3.74 -0.52 -14.04
C TYR A 167 -4.41 -0.20 -12.70
N THR A 168 -3.63 0.23 -11.71
CA THR A 168 -4.15 0.60 -10.38
C THR A 168 -5.16 1.73 -10.47
N VAL A 169 -4.87 2.78 -11.23
CA VAL A 169 -5.81 3.89 -11.45
C VAL A 169 -7.09 3.39 -12.12
N THR A 170 -6.98 2.54 -13.14
CA THR A 170 -8.16 1.98 -13.83
C THR A 170 -9.04 1.16 -12.87
N VAL A 171 -8.43 0.31 -12.02
CA VAL A 171 -9.18 -0.50 -11.06
C VAL A 171 -9.82 0.37 -9.98
N ILE A 172 -9.14 1.41 -9.49
CA ILE A 172 -9.71 2.38 -8.54
C ILE A 172 -10.92 3.06 -9.17
N LEU A 173 -10.80 3.61 -10.39
CA LEU A 173 -11.91 4.28 -11.07
C LEU A 173 -13.10 3.34 -11.32
N ALA A 174 -12.85 2.08 -11.64
CA ALA A 174 -13.90 1.07 -11.85
C ALA A 174 -14.63 0.66 -10.57
N ASN A 175 -14.06 0.91 -9.39
CA ASN A 175 -14.64 0.57 -8.09
C ASN A 175 -15.10 1.80 -7.28
N LEU A 176 -14.99 3.00 -7.85
CA LEU A 176 -15.61 4.18 -7.24
C LEU A 176 -17.14 4.06 -7.36
N PRO A 177 -17.87 4.26 -6.24
CA PRO A 177 -19.32 4.22 -6.21
C PRO A 177 -19.96 5.35 -6.98
#